data_5b5eb3bffd0ad30161c09e72d3363141
#
_entry.id   5b5eb3bffd0ad30161c09e72d3363141
#
_cell.length_a   1.000
_cell.length_b   1.000
_cell.length_c   1.000
_cell.angle_alpha   90.00
_cell.angle_beta   90.00
_cell.angle_gamma   90.00
#
_symmetry.space_group_name_H-M   'P 1'
#
loop_
_entity.id
_entity.type
_entity.pdbx_description
1 polymer ?
#
loop_
_entity_poly.entity_id
_entity_poly.type
_entity_poly.pdbx_seq_one_letter_code
_entity_poly.pdbx_strand_id
1 'polypeptide(L)'
;MPKILIVDDDDALRNLMRTRLAGTYEVIDTGDPVQALGLALEHKPDAILLDLMMPNTSGFELCQSLHSLSYTSRIPIFIVSGESAVKHREHVVSLGARGFFEKPVNFPELKKRLADEIQAQHPERRAHVRVRMRLILKLKGQDEGGRSFEQLTATENVSAGGFLCDFAVALGKDAVLDVFISSAGQDSYVGRVRAARIEAHDTQWQRCGFQFVERSKDWVLQDQLM
;
A
#
# COMPACT_ATOMS: atom_id res chain seq x y z
N MET A 1 19.15 -9.10 -1.85
CA MET A 1 19.35 -8.16 -2.96
C MET A 1 18.04 -7.41 -3.14
N PRO A 2 18.02 -6.07 -3.25
CA PRO A 2 16.78 -5.34 -3.46
C PRO A 2 16.15 -5.70 -4.80
N LYS A 3 14.80 -5.69 -4.85
CA LYS A 3 14.00 -6.04 -6.03
C LYS A 3 13.49 -4.81 -6.74
N ILE A 4 13.58 -4.77 -8.05
CA ILE A 4 13.04 -3.69 -8.88
C ILE A 4 12.02 -4.28 -9.85
N LEU A 5 10.81 -3.71 -9.87
CA LEU A 5 9.82 -4.01 -10.91
C LEU A 5 9.94 -2.96 -12.02
N ILE A 6 10.10 -3.41 -13.25
CA ILE A 6 10.12 -2.57 -14.46
C ILE A 6 8.81 -2.80 -15.23
N VAL A 7 8.12 -1.72 -15.55
CA VAL A 7 6.89 -1.72 -16.34
C VAL A 7 7.06 -0.80 -17.54
N ASP A 8 7.22 -1.36 -18.71
CA ASP A 8 7.49 -0.64 -19.97
C ASP A 8 7.11 -1.56 -21.13
N ASP A 9 6.44 -1.07 -22.16
CA ASP A 9 6.03 -1.89 -23.29
C ASP A 9 7.18 -2.17 -24.28
N ASP A 10 8.27 -1.41 -24.23
CA ASP A 10 9.46 -1.61 -25.05
C ASP A 10 10.35 -2.74 -24.51
N ASP A 11 10.30 -3.91 -25.17
CA ASP A 11 11.11 -5.09 -24.83
C ASP A 11 12.61 -4.81 -24.85
N ALA A 12 13.08 -3.99 -25.81
CA ALA A 12 14.50 -3.68 -25.93
C ALA A 12 14.98 -2.85 -24.73
N LEU A 13 14.17 -1.88 -24.32
CA LEU A 13 14.46 -1.07 -23.15
C LEU A 13 14.41 -1.88 -21.85
N ARG A 14 13.40 -2.77 -21.68
CA ARG A 14 13.34 -3.67 -20.52
C ARG A 14 14.59 -4.55 -20.43
N ASN A 15 15.03 -5.15 -21.54
CA ASN A 15 16.25 -5.96 -21.60
C ASN A 15 17.50 -5.14 -21.27
N LEU A 16 17.60 -3.90 -21.77
CA LEU A 16 18.70 -2.99 -21.45
C LEU A 16 18.71 -2.66 -19.96
N MET A 17 17.56 -2.28 -19.37
CA MET A 17 17.44 -1.98 -17.95
C MET A 17 17.80 -3.19 -17.10
N ARG A 18 17.30 -4.38 -17.44
CA ARG A 18 17.64 -5.64 -16.76
C ARG A 18 19.15 -5.87 -16.75
N THR A 19 19.79 -5.72 -17.90
CA THR A 19 21.25 -5.90 -18.02
C THR A 19 22.02 -4.86 -17.21
N ARG A 20 21.60 -3.61 -17.24
CA ARG A 20 22.28 -2.51 -16.55
C ARG A 20 22.08 -2.54 -15.02
N LEU A 21 20.95 -3.06 -14.55
CA LEU A 21 20.63 -3.16 -13.11
C LEU A 21 21.07 -4.49 -12.48
N ALA A 22 21.30 -5.52 -13.32
CA ALA A 22 21.80 -6.82 -12.86
C ALA A 22 23.10 -6.70 -12.02
N GLY A 23 23.26 -7.61 -11.05
CA GLY A 23 24.38 -7.58 -10.11
C GLY A 23 24.21 -6.65 -8.92
N THR A 24 23.33 -5.63 -9.03
CA THR A 24 22.97 -4.75 -7.90
C THR A 24 21.54 -5.02 -7.41
N TYR A 25 20.64 -5.33 -8.34
CA TYR A 25 19.21 -5.53 -8.10
C TYR A 25 18.72 -6.86 -8.71
N GLU A 26 17.74 -7.47 -8.06
CA GLU A 26 16.89 -8.51 -8.66
C GLU A 26 15.81 -7.78 -9.49
N VAL A 27 15.75 -8.07 -10.79
CA VAL A 27 14.85 -7.38 -11.71
C VAL A 27 13.71 -8.31 -12.11
N ILE A 28 12.48 -7.80 -11.89
CA ILE A 28 11.23 -8.36 -12.40
C ILE A 28 10.71 -7.36 -13.42
N ASP A 29 10.18 -7.80 -14.54
CA ASP A 29 9.66 -6.89 -15.54
C ASP A 29 8.40 -7.41 -16.23
N THR A 30 7.64 -6.47 -16.74
CA THR A 30 6.48 -6.75 -17.60
C THR A 30 6.28 -5.63 -18.61
N GLY A 31 5.81 -6.00 -19.81
CA GLY A 31 5.30 -5.04 -20.82
C GLY A 31 3.81 -4.79 -20.68
N ASP A 32 3.13 -5.48 -19.76
CA ASP A 32 1.69 -5.40 -19.58
C ASP A 32 1.36 -4.68 -18.27
N PRO A 33 0.81 -3.46 -18.32
CA PRO A 33 0.44 -2.70 -17.13
C PRO A 33 -0.64 -3.39 -16.27
N VAL A 34 -1.46 -4.27 -16.86
CA VAL A 34 -2.48 -5.01 -16.11
C VAL A 34 -1.84 -6.01 -15.15
N GLN A 35 -0.73 -6.63 -15.56
CA GLN A 35 0.01 -7.57 -14.72
C GLN A 35 0.85 -6.87 -13.64
N ALA A 36 1.21 -5.61 -13.83
CA ALA A 36 2.14 -4.89 -12.97
C ALA A 36 1.69 -4.81 -11.51
N LEU A 37 0.39 -4.58 -11.28
CA LEU A 37 -0.17 -4.55 -9.92
C LEU A 37 -0.06 -5.92 -9.24
N GLY A 38 -0.39 -6.99 -9.95
CA GLY A 38 -0.24 -8.36 -9.44
C GLY A 38 1.20 -8.69 -9.09
N LEU A 39 2.14 -8.38 -9.99
CA LEU A 39 3.58 -8.58 -9.77
C LEU A 39 4.10 -7.75 -8.58
N ALA A 40 3.62 -6.51 -8.42
CA ALA A 40 4.00 -5.67 -7.28
C ALA A 40 3.52 -6.26 -5.94
N LEU A 41 2.34 -6.87 -5.90
CA LEU A 41 1.80 -7.52 -4.71
C LEU A 41 2.48 -8.84 -4.39
N GLU A 42 2.76 -9.65 -5.42
CA GLU A 42 3.40 -10.97 -5.29
C GLU A 42 4.88 -10.85 -4.89
N HIS A 43 5.65 -10.07 -5.66
CA HIS A 43 7.10 -10.01 -5.51
C HIS A 43 7.59 -8.95 -4.53
N LYS A 44 6.72 -8.00 -4.13
CA LYS A 44 7.02 -6.97 -3.13
C LYS A 44 8.32 -6.20 -3.44
N PRO A 45 8.40 -5.53 -4.60
CA PRO A 45 9.62 -4.84 -5.01
C PRO A 45 9.95 -3.68 -4.09
N ASP A 46 11.24 -3.36 -4.00
CA ASP A 46 11.76 -2.24 -3.22
C ASP A 46 11.65 -0.91 -4.00
N ALA A 47 11.49 -0.95 -5.34
CA ALA A 47 11.15 0.19 -6.18
C ALA A 47 10.47 -0.26 -7.49
N ILE A 48 9.75 0.66 -8.13
CA ILE A 48 9.10 0.45 -9.43
C ILE A 48 9.65 1.48 -10.41
N LEU A 49 10.06 1.02 -11.61
CA LEU A 49 10.34 1.86 -12.78
C LEU A 49 9.14 1.72 -13.71
N LEU A 50 8.48 2.83 -14.03
CA LEU A 50 7.22 2.82 -14.76
C LEU A 50 7.28 3.75 -15.96
N ASP A 51 7.00 3.25 -17.16
CA ASP A 51 6.68 4.10 -18.30
C ASP A 51 5.23 4.61 -18.20
N LEU A 52 5.03 5.85 -18.61
CA LEU A 52 3.70 6.47 -18.67
C LEU A 52 3.00 6.23 -20.02
N MET A 53 3.79 6.05 -21.07
CA MET A 53 3.33 6.04 -22.45
C MET A 53 3.27 4.61 -23.01
N MET A 54 2.36 3.80 -22.44
CA MET A 54 2.13 2.43 -22.88
C MET A 54 0.82 2.31 -23.68
N PRO A 55 0.74 1.41 -24.68
CA PRO A 55 -0.50 1.14 -25.41
C PRO A 55 -1.60 0.61 -24.48
N ASN A 56 -2.85 0.95 -24.80
CA ASN A 56 -4.08 0.43 -24.17
C ASN A 56 -4.31 0.76 -22.68
N THR A 57 -3.28 1.10 -21.90
CA THR A 57 -3.44 1.47 -20.48
C THR A 57 -2.48 2.58 -20.13
N SER A 58 -3.01 3.64 -19.58
CA SER A 58 -2.19 4.77 -19.15
C SER A 58 -1.35 4.40 -17.93
N GLY A 59 -0.03 4.60 -18.01
CA GLY A 59 0.84 4.48 -16.84
C GLY A 59 0.44 5.40 -15.67
N PHE A 60 -0.32 6.47 -15.94
CA PHE A 60 -0.92 7.31 -14.90
C PHE A 60 -1.96 6.55 -14.08
N GLU A 61 -2.85 5.77 -14.73
CA GLU A 61 -3.86 4.96 -14.05
C GLU A 61 -3.21 3.86 -13.20
N LEU A 62 -2.14 3.25 -13.72
CA LEU A 62 -1.36 2.27 -12.96
C LEU A 62 -0.68 2.92 -11.75
N CYS A 63 -0.07 4.10 -11.91
CA CYS A 63 0.54 4.85 -10.80
C CYS A 63 -0.50 5.16 -9.72
N GLN A 64 -1.69 5.61 -10.09
CA GLN A 64 -2.80 5.86 -9.18
C GLN A 64 -3.26 4.58 -8.47
N SER A 65 -3.38 3.47 -9.19
CA SER A 65 -3.77 2.17 -8.64
C SER A 65 -2.75 1.65 -7.63
N LEU A 66 -1.46 1.72 -7.96
CA LEU A 66 -0.38 1.37 -7.05
C LEU A 66 -0.39 2.25 -5.78
N HIS A 67 -0.74 3.53 -5.91
CA HIS A 67 -0.82 4.46 -4.77
C HIS A 67 -2.07 4.26 -3.90
N SER A 68 -3.14 3.68 -4.45
CA SER A 68 -4.39 3.43 -3.71
C SER A 68 -4.28 2.32 -2.65
N LEU A 69 -3.36 1.38 -2.83
CA LEU A 69 -3.16 0.27 -1.91
C LEU A 69 -2.06 0.60 -0.90
N SER A 70 -2.33 0.42 0.38
CA SER A 70 -1.40 0.81 1.45
C SER A 70 -0.05 0.10 1.40
N TYR A 71 0.03 -1.07 0.76
CA TYR A 71 1.28 -1.79 0.56
C TYR A 71 2.12 -1.16 -0.54
N THR A 72 1.54 -0.99 -1.73
CA THR A 72 2.24 -0.46 -2.91
C THR A 72 2.43 1.06 -2.83
N SER A 73 1.59 1.79 -2.07
CA SER A 73 1.71 3.25 -1.89
C SER A 73 3.03 3.70 -1.24
N ARG A 74 3.73 2.78 -0.58
CA ARG A 74 5.05 3.06 0.03
C ARG A 74 6.22 2.69 -0.88
N ILE A 75 5.97 1.93 -1.94
CA ILE A 75 7.02 1.57 -2.89
C ILE A 75 7.34 2.82 -3.71
N PRO A 76 8.60 3.27 -3.77
CA PRO A 76 8.98 4.41 -4.59
C PRO A 76 8.76 4.08 -6.07
N ILE A 77 7.96 4.91 -6.72
CA ILE A 77 7.73 4.82 -8.15
C ILE A 77 8.59 5.87 -8.83
N PHE A 78 9.44 5.45 -9.73
CA PHE A 78 10.21 6.31 -10.62
C PHE A 78 9.65 6.20 -12.02
N ILE A 79 9.31 7.32 -12.59
CA ILE A 79 8.85 7.38 -13.96
C ILE A 79 10.05 7.38 -14.91
N VAL A 80 9.97 6.56 -15.93
CA VAL A 80 10.97 6.47 -17.00
C VAL A 80 10.25 6.61 -18.32
N SER A 81 10.21 7.81 -18.90
CA SER A 81 9.37 8.06 -20.07
C SER A 81 10.02 9.02 -21.06
N GLY A 82 9.47 9.06 -22.29
CA GLY A 82 9.98 9.92 -23.37
C GLY A 82 9.66 11.41 -23.16
N GLU A 83 10.19 12.26 -24.04
CA GLU A 83 10.11 13.73 -24.00
C GLU A 83 8.66 14.26 -23.87
N SER A 84 7.69 13.59 -24.51
CA SER A 84 6.27 13.97 -24.41
C SER A 84 5.71 13.92 -23.00
N ALA A 85 6.25 13.07 -22.12
CA ALA A 85 5.82 12.91 -20.74
C ALA A 85 6.43 13.96 -19.80
N VAL A 86 7.47 14.68 -20.21
CA VAL A 86 8.09 15.75 -19.40
C VAL A 86 7.08 16.84 -19.04
N LYS A 87 6.15 17.13 -19.94
CA LYS A 87 5.05 18.10 -19.72
C LYS A 87 4.12 17.72 -18.57
N HIS A 88 4.11 16.45 -18.20
CA HIS A 88 3.27 15.91 -17.11
C HIS A 88 4.01 15.70 -15.80
N ARG A 89 5.27 16.16 -15.70
CA ARG A 89 6.13 15.96 -14.52
C ARG A 89 5.44 16.39 -13.20
N GLU A 90 4.82 17.56 -13.18
CA GLU A 90 4.12 18.05 -11.98
C GLU A 90 2.94 17.17 -11.62
N HIS A 91 2.19 16.71 -12.61
CA HIS A 91 1.07 15.81 -12.40
C HIS A 91 1.52 14.46 -11.83
N VAL A 92 2.62 13.91 -12.35
CA VAL A 92 3.17 12.62 -11.87
C VAL A 92 3.66 12.72 -10.42
N VAL A 93 4.28 13.85 -10.06
CA VAL A 93 4.68 14.12 -8.68
C VAL A 93 3.45 14.22 -7.76
N SER A 94 2.35 14.84 -8.21
CA SER A 94 1.11 14.90 -7.44
C SER A 94 0.45 13.51 -7.24
N LEU A 95 0.72 12.54 -8.14
CA LEU A 95 0.34 11.14 -8.00
C LEU A 95 1.28 10.34 -7.09
N GLY A 96 2.33 10.97 -6.54
CA GLY A 96 3.23 10.38 -5.57
C GLY A 96 4.49 9.72 -6.12
N ALA A 97 4.82 9.94 -7.41
CA ALA A 97 6.09 9.49 -7.96
C ALA A 97 7.28 10.18 -7.26
N ARG A 98 8.33 9.43 -6.98
CA ARG A 98 9.54 9.89 -6.29
C ARG A 98 10.57 10.52 -7.20
N GLY A 99 10.47 10.26 -8.50
CA GLY A 99 11.38 10.81 -9.48
C GLY A 99 10.92 10.59 -10.90
N PHE A 100 11.54 11.32 -11.81
CA PHE A 100 11.30 11.24 -13.23
C PHE A 100 12.64 11.16 -13.97
N PHE A 101 12.76 10.20 -14.88
CA PHE A 101 13.90 9.99 -15.77
C PHE A 101 13.42 10.05 -17.21
N GLU A 102 14.06 10.89 -17.99
CA GLU A 102 13.79 11.00 -19.43
C GLU A 102 14.56 9.91 -20.20
N LYS A 103 13.92 9.34 -21.21
CA LYS A 103 14.59 8.43 -22.16
C LYS A 103 15.40 9.27 -23.17
N PRO A 104 16.69 8.95 -23.41
CA PRO A 104 17.46 7.79 -22.96
C PRO A 104 17.94 7.90 -21.51
N VAL A 105 17.81 6.80 -20.75
CA VAL A 105 18.05 6.75 -19.32
C VAL A 105 19.51 6.96 -18.94
N ASN A 106 19.78 7.90 -18.03
CA ASN A 106 21.06 8.04 -17.36
C ASN A 106 21.18 6.99 -16.23
N PHE A 107 21.75 5.82 -16.52
CA PHE A 107 21.85 4.71 -15.56
C PHE A 107 22.66 5.01 -14.30
N PRO A 108 23.79 5.74 -14.33
CA PRO A 108 24.49 6.17 -13.13
C PRO A 108 23.59 6.96 -12.18
N GLU A 109 22.84 7.92 -12.69
CA GLU A 109 21.91 8.74 -11.92
C GLU A 109 20.73 7.89 -11.39
N LEU A 110 20.13 7.06 -12.25
CA LEU A 110 19.05 6.15 -11.86
C LEU A 110 19.48 5.24 -10.70
N LYS A 111 20.66 4.59 -10.80
CA LYS A 111 21.18 3.72 -9.73
C LYS A 111 21.38 4.47 -8.42
N LYS A 112 21.94 5.68 -8.47
CA LYS A 112 22.13 6.52 -7.28
C LYS A 112 20.77 6.83 -6.62
N ARG A 113 19.80 7.30 -7.38
CA ARG A 113 18.46 7.64 -6.87
C ARG A 113 17.71 6.43 -6.32
N LEU A 114 17.81 5.28 -6.99
CA LEU A 114 17.27 4.02 -6.48
C LEU A 114 17.88 3.64 -5.14
N ALA A 115 19.22 3.70 -5.03
CA ALA A 115 19.92 3.36 -3.79
C ALA A 115 19.53 4.32 -2.65
N ASP A 116 19.49 5.61 -2.91
CA ASP A 116 19.13 6.64 -1.91
C ASP A 116 17.69 6.40 -1.38
N GLU A 117 16.73 6.17 -2.28
CA GLU A 117 15.33 5.96 -1.89
C GLU A 117 15.10 4.60 -1.20
N ILE A 118 15.75 3.53 -1.65
CA ILE A 118 15.63 2.21 -1.03
C ILE A 118 16.26 2.22 0.37
N GLN A 119 17.36 2.95 0.57
CA GLN A 119 17.99 3.10 1.89
C GLN A 119 17.17 4.00 2.83
N ALA A 120 16.56 5.07 2.31
CA ALA A 120 15.69 5.95 3.10
C ALA A 120 14.39 5.27 3.53
N GLN A 121 13.95 4.29 2.78
CA GLN A 121 12.81 3.47 3.13
C GLN A 121 13.28 2.24 3.90
N HIS A 122 13.14 2.27 5.22
CA HIS A 122 13.02 1.03 5.97
C HIS A 122 11.66 0.42 5.56
N PRO A 123 11.64 -0.62 4.69
CA PRO A 123 10.38 -1.18 4.26
C PRO A 123 9.75 -1.87 5.47
N GLU A 124 8.76 -1.24 6.04
CA GLU A 124 7.81 -1.94 6.86
C GLU A 124 7.05 -2.88 5.90
N ARG A 125 7.64 -4.05 5.64
CA ARG A 125 7.01 -5.11 4.86
C ARG A 125 5.80 -5.59 5.63
N ARG A 126 4.66 -4.97 5.34
CA ARG A 126 3.40 -5.35 5.98
C ARG A 126 3.06 -6.77 5.57
N ALA A 127 2.70 -7.59 6.55
CA ALA A 127 2.29 -8.96 6.30
C ALA A 127 1.06 -9.05 5.36
N HIS A 128 0.23 -7.99 5.34
CA HIS A 128 -1.04 -7.99 4.59
C HIS A 128 -1.24 -6.69 3.80
N VAL A 129 -1.73 -6.82 2.56
CA VAL A 129 -2.18 -5.69 1.73
C VAL A 129 -3.37 -5.01 2.41
N ARG A 130 -3.39 -3.69 2.39
CA ARG A 130 -4.53 -2.88 2.86
C ARG A 130 -5.27 -2.28 1.67
N VAL A 131 -6.58 -2.41 1.69
CA VAL A 131 -7.48 -1.86 0.68
C VAL A 131 -8.28 -0.71 1.30
N ARG A 132 -8.42 0.40 0.62
CA ARG A 132 -9.35 1.46 1.05
C ARG A 132 -10.77 0.94 0.88
N MET A 133 -11.40 0.64 2.00
CA MET A 133 -12.76 0.12 2.03
C MET A 133 -13.46 0.65 3.28
N ARG A 134 -14.66 1.15 3.11
CA ARG A 134 -15.48 1.67 4.20
C ARG A 134 -16.46 0.61 4.66
N LEU A 135 -16.18 0.00 5.80
CA LEU A 135 -17.08 -0.92 6.49
C LEU A 135 -17.60 -0.25 7.75
N ILE A 136 -18.85 -0.48 8.09
CA ILE A 136 -19.37 -0.10 9.40
C ILE A 136 -19.07 -1.22 10.35
N LEU A 137 -18.27 -0.93 11.36
CA LEU A 137 -17.89 -1.86 12.41
C LEU A 137 -18.49 -1.43 13.74
N LYS A 138 -18.89 -2.40 14.53
CA LYS A 138 -19.24 -2.26 15.94
C LYS A 138 -18.12 -2.88 16.76
N LEU A 139 -17.54 -2.08 17.65
CA LEU A 139 -16.46 -2.47 18.56
C LEU A 139 -17.01 -2.50 19.98
N LYS A 140 -16.74 -3.59 20.70
CA LYS A 140 -17.14 -3.78 22.09
C LYS A 140 -15.94 -4.13 22.96
N GLY A 141 -15.86 -3.54 24.13
CA GLY A 141 -14.80 -3.83 25.08
C GLY A 141 -14.87 -2.99 26.34
N GLN A 142 -13.71 -2.76 26.95
CA GLN A 142 -13.57 -1.90 28.12
C GLN A 142 -12.66 -0.72 27.80
N ASP A 143 -13.02 0.47 28.30
CA ASP A 143 -12.19 1.67 28.24
C ASP A 143 -11.00 1.58 29.23
N GLU A 144 -10.13 2.60 29.21
CA GLU A 144 -9.01 2.70 30.15
C GLU A 144 -9.44 2.64 31.63
N GLY A 145 -10.67 3.06 31.94
CA GLY A 145 -11.27 3.02 33.30
C GLY A 145 -11.96 1.70 33.63
N GLY A 146 -11.94 0.70 32.76
CA GLY A 146 -12.60 -0.60 32.94
C GLY A 146 -14.11 -0.57 32.70
N ARG A 147 -14.69 0.51 32.18
CA ARG A 147 -16.12 0.60 31.87
C ARG A 147 -16.39 -0.01 30.51
N SER A 148 -17.40 -0.87 30.44
CA SER A 148 -17.82 -1.46 29.16
C SER A 148 -18.37 -0.40 28.21
N PHE A 149 -18.01 -0.50 26.95
CA PHE A 149 -18.51 0.38 25.88
C PHE A 149 -18.88 -0.42 24.64
N GLU A 150 -19.69 0.20 23.80
CA GLU A 150 -20.00 -0.23 22.45
C GLU A 150 -19.95 1.00 21.55
N GLN A 151 -19.16 0.96 20.47
CA GLN A 151 -19.00 2.06 19.52
C GLN A 151 -19.13 1.57 18.08
N LEU A 152 -19.92 2.30 17.29
CA LEU A 152 -19.93 2.18 15.82
C LEU A 152 -18.86 3.09 15.23
N THR A 153 -18.15 2.57 14.25
CA THR A 153 -17.15 3.33 13.49
C THR A 153 -17.12 2.86 12.04
N ALA A 154 -16.56 3.69 11.16
CA ALA A 154 -16.33 3.35 9.76
C ALA A 154 -14.83 3.18 9.51
N THR A 155 -14.44 2.12 8.79
CA THR A 155 -13.04 1.92 8.42
C THR A 155 -12.61 2.90 7.34
N GLU A 156 -11.34 3.32 7.39
CA GLU A 156 -10.64 4.01 6.30
C GLU A 156 -10.01 3.01 5.33
N ASN A 157 -9.43 1.96 5.89
CA ASN A 157 -8.86 0.85 5.14
C ASN A 157 -8.91 -0.43 5.96
N VAL A 158 -8.87 -1.56 5.25
CA VAL A 158 -8.90 -2.91 5.81
C VAL A 158 -7.82 -3.78 5.19
N SER A 159 -7.41 -4.81 5.92
CA SER A 159 -6.49 -5.86 5.45
C SER A 159 -6.89 -7.19 6.06
N ALA A 160 -6.30 -8.29 5.62
CA ALA A 160 -6.49 -9.58 6.28
C ALA A 160 -6.06 -9.55 7.75
N GLY A 161 -5.06 -8.74 8.12
CA GLY A 161 -4.53 -8.65 9.49
C GLY A 161 -5.18 -7.59 10.38
N GLY A 162 -6.08 -6.72 9.87
CA GLY A 162 -6.68 -5.65 10.67
C GLY A 162 -7.27 -4.50 9.86
N PHE A 163 -7.54 -3.39 10.55
CA PHE A 163 -8.16 -2.21 9.95
C PHE A 163 -7.73 -0.91 10.62
N LEU A 164 -8.01 0.20 9.97
CA LEU A 164 -7.81 1.56 10.46
C LEU A 164 -9.15 2.28 10.49
N CYS A 165 -9.45 2.96 11.59
CA CYS A 165 -10.68 3.75 11.74
C CYS A 165 -10.48 4.90 12.72
N ASP A 166 -11.42 5.85 12.72
CA ASP A 166 -11.54 6.85 13.77
C ASP A 166 -12.25 6.24 14.99
N PHE A 167 -11.74 6.55 16.19
CA PHE A 167 -12.23 5.96 17.42
C PHE A 167 -12.24 7.01 18.55
N ALA A 168 -13.33 7.06 19.33
CA ALA A 168 -13.52 8.11 20.32
C ALA A 168 -13.25 7.67 21.77
N VAL A 169 -13.18 6.35 22.00
CA VAL A 169 -12.99 5.81 23.36
C VAL A 169 -11.51 5.71 23.68
N ALA A 170 -11.10 6.22 24.83
CA ALA A 170 -9.73 6.04 25.32
C ALA A 170 -9.49 4.57 25.67
N LEU A 171 -8.49 3.98 25.01
CA LEU A 171 -8.12 2.58 25.18
C LEU A 171 -6.84 2.46 25.99
N GLY A 172 -6.84 1.54 26.96
CA GLY A 172 -5.63 1.13 27.62
C GLY A 172 -4.65 0.43 26.66
N LYS A 173 -3.38 0.42 27.05
CA LYS A 173 -2.35 -0.32 26.32
C LYS A 173 -2.73 -1.80 26.26
N ASP A 174 -2.70 -2.39 25.07
CA ASP A 174 -3.06 -3.79 24.82
C ASP A 174 -4.56 -4.14 25.02
N ALA A 175 -5.46 -3.14 25.04
CA ALA A 175 -6.90 -3.39 25.08
C ALA A 175 -7.33 -4.29 23.92
N VAL A 176 -8.11 -5.33 24.26
CA VAL A 176 -8.68 -6.27 23.28
C VAL A 176 -10.17 -6.02 23.16
N LEU A 177 -10.64 -5.88 21.93
CA LEU A 177 -12.02 -5.55 21.59
C LEU A 177 -12.64 -6.63 20.71
N ASP A 178 -13.90 -6.93 20.94
CA ASP A 178 -14.71 -7.73 20.02
C ASP A 178 -15.18 -6.88 18.85
N VAL A 179 -15.12 -7.43 17.63
CA VAL A 179 -15.45 -6.74 16.39
C VAL A 179 -16.60 -7.42 15.69
N PHE A 180 -17.55 -6.61 15.25
CA PHE A 180 -18.70 -7.04 14.47
C PHE A 180 -18.78 -6.16 13.21
N ILE A 181 -19.12 -6.75 12.06
CA ILE A 181 -19.58 -6.01 10.89
C ILE A 181 -21.06 -5.73 11.09
N SER A 182 -21.43 -4.43 11.05
CA SER A 182 -22.82 -3.99 11.18
C SER A 182 -23.38 -3.69 9.80
N SER A 183 -24.40 -4.45 9.37
CA SER A 183 -25.06 -4.29 8.07
C SER A 183 -26.56 -4.55 8.20
N ALA A 184 -27.36 -3.64 7.66
CA ALA A 184 -28.83 -3.74 7.62
C ALA A 184 -29.47 -4.09 8.99
N GLY A 185 -28.90 -3.60 10.08
CA GLY A 185 -29.40 -3.84 11.44
C GLY A 185 -29.01 -5.18 12.04
N GLN A 186 -28.17 -5.95 11.37
CA GLN A 186 -27.59 -7.19 11.88
C GLN A 186 -26.10 -7.03 12.13
N ASP A 187 -25.63 -7.59 13.24
CA ASP A 187 -24.23 -7.58 13.63
C ASP A 187 -23.65 -8.99 13.46
N SER A 188 -22.63 -9.12 12.61
CA SER A 188 -21.91 -10.38 12.40
C SER A 188 -20.57 -10.31 13.10
N TYR A 189 -20.31 -11.20 14.04
CA TYR A 189 -19.02 -11.29 14.74
C TYR A 189 -17.91 -11.70 13.78
N VAL A 190 -16.82 -10.93 13.75
CA VAL A 190 -15.69 -11.17 12.84
C VAL A 190 -14.34 -11.37 13.53
N GLY A 191 -14.31 -11.29 14.87
CA GLY A 191 -13.11 -11.62 15.61
C GLY A 191 -12.80 -10.64 16.74
N ARG A 192 -11.58 -10.75 17.26
CA ARG A 192 -11.03 -9.90 18.32
C ARG A 192 -9.81 -9.17 17.82
N VAL A 193 -9.70 -7.90 18.20
CA VAL A 193 -8.59 -7.04 17.79
C VAL A 193 -7.91 -6.41 18.98
N ARG A 194 -6.63 -6.07 18.81
CA ARG A 194 -5.85 -5.23 19.70
C ARG A 194 -5.52 -3.91 19.03
N ALA A 195 -5.56 -2.82 19.79
CA ALA A 195 -5.06 -1.53 19.32
C ALA A 195 -3.54 -1.62 19.13
N ALA A 196 -3.09 -1.57 17.88
CA ALA A 196 -1.66 -1.65 17.53
C ALA A 196 -1.02 -0.27 17.36
N ARG A 197 -1.83 0.75 17.03
CA ARG A 197 -1.39 2.12 16.81
C ARG A 197 -2.52 3.08 17.18
N ILE A 198 -2.22 4.08 17.97
CA ILE A 198 -3.15 5.15 18.32
C ILE A 198 -2.45 6.47 17.96
N GLU A 199 -3.05 7.22 17.05
CA GLU A 199 -2.62 8.56 16.69
C GLU A 199 -3.61 9.53 17.34
N ALA A 200 -3.12 10.34 18.29
CA ALA A 200 -3.92 11.41 18.87
C ALA A 200 -4.04 12.53 17.83
N HIS A 201 -5.27 12.92 17.55
CA HIS A 201 -5.58 14.16 16.85
C HIS A 201 -6.04 15.18 17.89
N ASP A 202 -5.94 16.49 17.58
CA ASP A 202 -6.42 17.59 18.44
C ASP A 202 -7.96 17.61 18.59
N THR A 203 -8.63 16.51 18.28
CA THR A 203 -10.07 16.31 18.35
C THR A 203 -10.43 15.17 19.29
N GLN A 204 -11.71 15.02 19.64
CA GLN A 204 -12.24 13.91 20.44
C GLN A 204 -12.05 12.54 19.73
N TRP A 205 -11.72 12.52 18.45
CA TRP A 205 -11.54 11.32 17.66
C TRP A 205 -10.06 11.02 17.49
N GLN A 206 -9.69 9.78 17.79
CA GLN A 206 -8.35 9.26 17.61
C GLN A 206 -8.32 8.36 16.39
N ARG A 207 -7.26 8.43 15.61
CA ARG A 207 -7.06 7.52 14.50
C ARG A 207 -6.40 6.25 15.02
N CYS A 208 -7.14 5.12 15.02
CA CYS A 208 -6.71 3.86 15.61
C CYS A 208 -6.50 2.78 14.58
N GLY A 209 -5.31 2.19 14.58
CA GLY A 209 -4.98 0.97 13.84
C GLY A 209 -5.18 -0.26 14.72
N PHE A 210 -6.07 -1.14 14.31
CA PHE A 210 -6.39 -2.39 15.00
C PHE A 210 -5.81 -3.58 14.28
N GLN A 211 -5.26 -4.53 15.01
CA GLN A 211 -4.74 -5.81 14.51
C GLN A 211 -5.57 -6.97 15.09
N PHE A 212 -5.96 -7.92 14.25
CA PHE A 212 -6.62 -9.13 14.71
C PHE A 212 -5.71 -9.97 15.61
N VAL A 213 -6.22 -10.34 16.78
CA VAL A 213 -5.67 -11.37 17.67
C VAL A 213 -6.35 -12.69 17.35
N GLU A 214 -7.63 -12.64 17.00
CA GLU A 214 -8.45 -13.75 16.59
C GLU A 214 -9.38 -13.28 15.46
N ARG A 215 -9.40 -13.98 14.33
CA ARG A 215 -10.16 -13.59 13.15
C ARG A 215 -11.10 -14.71 12.72
N SER A 216 -12.38 -14.36 12.51
CA SER A 216 -13.38 -15.23 11.92
C SER A 216 -13.20 -15.36 10.40
N LYS A 217 -13.76 -16.42 9.82
CA LYS A 217 -13.86 -16.59 8.38
C LYS A 217 -14.77 -15.55 7.71
N ASP A 218 -15.60 -14.87 8.48
CA ASP A 218 -16.56 -13.88 7.98
C ASP A 218 -15.91 -12.49 7.78
N TRP A 219 -14.61 -12.32 8.10
CA TRP A 219 -13.89 -11.10 7.76
C TRP A 219 -13.71 -10.98 6.25
N VAL A 220 -13.95 -9.77 5.71
CA VAL A 220 -14.02 -9.46 4.27
C VAL A 220 -12.76 -9.78 3.47
N LEU A 221 -11.59 -9.79 4.11
CA LEU A 221 -10.32 -10.12 3.48
C LEU A 221 -9.69 -11.31 4.20
N GLN A 222 -9.46 -12.37 3.45
CA GLN A 222 -8.75 -13.56 3.93
C GLN A 222 -7.27 -13.49 3.49
N ASP A 223 -6.39 -14.20 4.19
CA ASP A 223 -5.04 -14.40 3.71
C ASP A 223 -5.13 -15.17 2.40
N GLN A 224 -4.50 -14.65 1.35
CA GLN A 224 -4.30 -15.47 0.16
C GLN A 224 -3.43 -16.64 0.59
N LEU A 225 -3.99 -17.84 0.52
CA LEU A 225 -3.22 -19.07 0.65
C LEU A 225 -2.11 -19.01 -0.42
N MET A 226 -0.86 -18.95 0.05
CA MET A 226 0.33 -19.17 -0.80
C MET A 226 0.31 -20.58 -1.36
#